data_a30604920a38cd1b637639babf18ac5f
#
_entry.id   a30604920a38cd1b637639babf18ac5f
#
_cell.length_a   1.000
_cell.length_b   1.000
_cell.length_c   1.000
_cell.angle_alpha   90.00
_cell.angle_beta   90.00
_cell.angle_gamma   90.00
#
_symmetry.space_group_name_H-M   'P 1'
#
loop_
_entity.id
_entity.type
_entity.pdbx_description
1 polymer ?
#
loop_
_entity_poly.entity_id
_entity_poly.type
_entity_poly.pdbx_seq_one_letter_code
_entity_poly.pdbx_strand_id
1 'polypeptide(L)'
;MKKMIVMAALAMGAMSASAQTAIEEPGFFDNFSIGLDVGVATPMTHHAFFGNMRGVAGINIYKQVTPAFALGVEGAFGVNTSSWRNRVHSSTAFDNSYVGAFGAVDLFNLFGGYNCEGRVFDIDVVAGAGWGHLYQSGDVPDHNYFATKVGLNFNFNVSPNVTIALKPSIVWDMSDGGAKQSSASYNANRATVNVMAGVTYHFGDGFQCVTPYNQAEIDALNGVINDLRGTVEAQAAANVALQEVNNGLAADLAACM
;
A
#
# COMPACT_ATOMS: atom_id res chain seq x y z
N MET A 1 -27.95 -0.99 -1.14
CA MET A 1 -26.98 -1.76 -0.33
C MET A 1 -26.58 -3.08 -1.00
N LYS A 2 -27.49 -3.98 -1.41
CA LYS A 2 -27.12 -5.27 -2.04
C LYS A 2 -26.24 -5.14 -3.30
N LYS A 3 -26.48 -4.13 -4.15
CA LYS A 3 -25.70 -3.90 -5.39
C LYS A 3 -24.26 -3.42 -5.11
N MET A 4 -24.03 -2.67 -4.04
CA MET A 4 -22.67 -2.22 -3.66
C MET A 4 -21.84 -3.37 -3.07
N ILE A 5 -22.47 -4.27 -2.31
CA ILE A 5 -21.79 -5.46 -1.76
C ILE A 5 -21.37 -6.41 -2.90
N VAL A 6 -22.23 -6.57 -3.92
CA VAL A 6 -21.92 -7.40 -5.09
C VAL A 6 -20.78 -6.78 -5.93
N MET A 7 -20.74 -5.46 -6.09
CA MET A 7 -19.62 -4.80 -6.78
C MET A 7 -18.30 -4.88 -5.99
N ALA A 8 -18.34 -4.75 -4.66
CA ALA A 8 -17.17 -4.96 -3.83
C ALA A 8 -16.68 -6.42 -3.86
N ALA A 9 -17.59 -7.40 -3.86
CA ALA A 9 -17.26 -8.82 -3.97
C ALA A 9 -16.71 -9.17 -5.36
N LEU A 10 -17.24 -8.57 -6.44
CA LEU A 10 -16.71 -8.72 -7.79
C LEU A 10 -15.33 -8.08 -7.96
N ALA A 11 -15.09 -6.92 -7.35
CA ALA A 11 -13.78 -6.29 -7.33
C ALA A 11 -12.75 -7.16 -6.61
N MET A 12 -13.10 -7.75 -5.47
CA MET A 12 -12.23 -8.68 -4.73
C MET A 12 -12.01 -10.01 -5.49
N GLY A 13 -13.00 -10.49 -6.25
CA GLY A 13 -12.87 -11.70 -7.06
C GLY A 13 -12.02 -11.52 -8.33
N ALA A 14 -12.00 -10.32 -8.91
CA ALA A 14 -11.16 -9.99 -10.07
C ALA A 14 -9.68 -9.86 -9.72
N MET A 15 -9.34 -9.63 -8.44
CA MET A 15 -7.96 -9.50 -7.94
C MET A 15 -7.17 -10.83 -7.95
N SER A 16 -7.83 -11.96 -8.19
CA SER A 16 -7.19 -13.29 -8.19
C SER A 16 -6.71 -13.77 -9.56
N ALA A 17 -6.89 -13.00 -10.64
CA ALA A 17 -6.62 -13.44 -12.01
C ALA A 17 -5.38 -12.82 -12.69
N SER A 18 -4.63 -11.93 -12.04
CA SER A 18 -3.38 -11.41 -12.58
C SER A 18 -2.22 -12.37 -12.32
N ALA A 19 -1.34 -12.50 -13.31
CA ALA A 19 -0.16 -13.38 -13.32
C ALA A 19 0.52 -13.45 -11.96
N GLN A 20 0.47 -14.63 -11.35
CA GLN A 20 0.92 -14.88 -9.99
C GLN A 20 2.45 -14.78 -9.91
N THR A 21 2.93 -13.58 -9.63
CA THR A 21 4.24 -13.46 -9.00
C THR A 21 4.10 -14.08 -7.61
N ALA A 22 4.86 -15.13 -7.32
CA ALA A 22 4.87 -15.71 -5.99
C ALA A 22 5.48 -14.68 -5.03
N ILE A 23 4.70 -14.29 -4.03
CA ILE A 23 5.06 -13.27 -3.04
C ILE A 23 5.13 -13.98 -1.70
N GLU A 24 6.17 -13.70 -0.93
CA GLU A 24 6.25 -14.14 0.45
C GLU A 24 5.13 -13.49 1.28
N GLU A 25 4.47 -14.29 2.11
CA GLU A 25 3.36 -13.82 2.93
C GLU A 25 3.90 -12.87 4.01
N PRO A 26 3.51 -11.58 4.01
CA PRO A 26 4.04 -10.61 4.96
C PRO A 26 3.49 -10.87 6.36
N GLY A 27 4.31 -10.64 7.37
CA GLY A 27 3.93 -10.69 8.76
C GLY A 27 2.89 -9.61 9.11
N PHE A 28 2.26 -9.76 10.29
CA PHE A 28 1.22 -8.82 10.73
C PHE A 28 1.71 -7.37 10.84
N PHE A 29 2.95 -7.16 11.27
CA PHE A 29 3.53 -5.83 11.45
C PHE A 29 4.26 -5.28 10.22
N ASP A 30 4.38 -6.06 9.15
CA ASP A 30 5.03 -5.63 7.93
C ASP A 30 4.13 -4.73 7.08
N ASN A 31 4.74 -3.95 6.17
CA ASN A 31 4.06 -3.10 5.19
C ASN A 31 3.18 -1.99 5.81
N PHE A 32 3.53 -1.53 7.01
CA PHE A 32 2.96 -0.31 7.57
C PHE A 32 3.61 0.92 6.97
N SER A 33 2.83 1.99 6.89
CA SER A 33 3.29 3.28 6.38
C SER A 33 2.71 4.41 7.20
N ILE A 34 3.49 5.47 7.37
CA ILE A 34 3.05 6.73 7.98
C ILE A 34 3.33 7.87 7.01
N GLY A 35 2.35 8.73 6.80
CA GLY A 35 2.47 9.88 5.92
C GLY A 35 2.06 11.18 6.61
N LEU A 36 2.72 12.26 6.20
CA LEU A 36 2.37 13.63 6.55
C LEU A 36 2.03 14.38 5.27
N ASP A 37 0.92 15.08 5.29
CA ASP A 37 0.36 15.77 4.14
C ASP A 37 0.16 17.25 4.45
N VAL A 38 0.42 18.11 3.49
CA VAL A 38 0.09 19.53 3.53
C VAL A 38 -0.53 19.95 2.20
N GLY A 39 -1.44 20.89 2.24
CA GLY A 39 -2.10 21.31 1.02
C GLY A 39 -3.15 22.37 1.23
N VAL A 40 -4.11 22.39 0.34
CA VAL A 40 -5.21 23.36 0.34
C VAL A 40 -6.55 22.68 0.15
N ALA A 41 -7.57 23.26 0.77
CA ALA A 41 -8.97 22.87 0.63
C ALA A 41 -9.80 24.05 0.17
N THR A 42 -10.80 23.79 -0.67
CA THR A 42 -11.76 24.79 -1.12
C THR A 42 -13.15 24.17 -1.30
N PRO A 43 -14.24 24.88 -0.95
CA PRO A 43 -15.58 24.43 -1.29
C PRO A 43 -15.76 24.26 -2.79
N MET A 44 -16.47 23.21 -3.20
CA MET A 44 -16.65 22.86 -4.61
C MET A 44 -17.52 23.86 -5.37
N THR A 45 -18.53 24.45 -4.69
CA THR A 45 -19.53 25.32 -5.32
C THR A 45 -19.78 26.59 -4.50
N HIS A 46 -20.43 27.57 -5.14
CA HIS A 46 -20.87 28.86 -4.56
C HIS A 46 -19.76 29.77 -4.02
N HIS A 47 -18.50 29.52 -4.36
CA HIS A 47 -17.35 30.29 -3.92
C HIS A 47 -16.31 30.45 -5.05
N ALA A 48 -15.50 31.50 -4.97
CA ALA A 48 -14.34 31.62 -5.83
C ALA A 48 -13.33 30.53 -5.50
N PHE A 49 -13.13 29.60 -6.41
CA PHE A 49 -12.32 28.38 -6.18
C PHE A 49 -10.94 28.70 -5.61
N PHE A 50 -10.16 29.54 -6.27
CA PHE A 50 -8.84 29.93 -5.81
C PHE A 50 -8.86 30.95 -4.67
N GLY A 51 -9.87 31.83 -4.62
CA GLY A 51 -9.97 32.87 -3.60
C GLY A 51 -10.37 32.38 -2.20
N ASN A 52 -10.89 31.18 -2.11
CA ASN A 52 -11.33 30.58 -0.85
C ASN A 52 -10.50 29.36 -0.44
N MET A 53 -9.34 29.16 -1.06
CA MET A 53 -8.41 28.12 -0.65
C MET A 53 -7.87 28.39 0.76
N ARG A 54 -7.90 27.36 1.61
CA ARG A 54 -7.35 27.37 2.97
C ARG A 54 -6.34 26.25 3.13
N GLY A 55 -5.34 26.51 3.98
CA GLY A 55 -4.33 25.51 4.30
C GLY A 55 -4.94 24.30 5.02
N VAL A 56 -4.49 23.12 4.66
CA VAL A 56 -4.83 21.86 5.32
C VAL A 56 -3.55 21.12 5.64
N ALA A 57 -3.48 20.56 6.84
CA ALA A 57 -2.44 19.62 7.24
C ALA A 57 -3.08 18.26 7.51
N GLY A 58 -2.40 17.18 7.19
CA GLY A 58 -2.90 15.83 7.36
C GLY A 58 -1.85 14.85 7.86
N ILE A 59 -2.33 13.78 8.44
CA ILE A 59 -1.55 12.61 8.81
C ILE A 59 -2.31 11.36 8.39
N ASN A 60 -1.60 10.36 7.91
CA ASN A 60 -2.18 9.06 7.58
C ASN A 60 -1.28 7.94 8.06
N ILE A 61 -1.92 6.84 8.46
CA ILE A 61 -1.25 5.58 8.82
C ILE A 61 -2.02 4.48 8.11
N TYR A 62 -1.33 3.65 7.35
CA TYR A 62 -1.96 2.57 6.63
C TYR A 62 -1.09 1.34 6.54
N LYS A 63 -1.72 0.21 6.28
CA LYS A 63 -1.07 -1.05 6.00
C LYS A 63 -1.40 -1.48 4.58
N GLN A 64 -0.41 -1.84 3.82
CA GLN A 64 -0.59 -2.50 2.54
C GLN A 64 -0.88 -3.98 2.80
N VAL A 65 -2.13 -4.38 2.54
CA VAL A 65 -2.64 -5.74 2.83
C VAL A 65 -2.27 -6.70 1.71
N THR A 66 -2.33 -6.21 0.49
CA THR A 66 -1.85 -6.90 -0.72
C THR A 66 -1.05 -5.91 -1.56
N PRO A 67 -0.28 -6.35 -2.56
CA PRO A 67 0.43 -5.42 -3.45
C PRO A 67 -0.45 -4.36 -4.12
N ALA A 68 -1.73 -4.67 -4.33
CA ALA A 68 -2.68 -3.77 -4.98
C ALA A 68 -3.64 -3.07 -4.01
N PHE A 69 -3.68 -3.46 -2.73
CA PHE A 69 -4.70 -2.95 -1.80
C PHE A 69 -4.11 -2.56 -0.44
N ALA A 70 -4.43 -1.35 0.01
CA ALA A 70 -4.07 -0.84 1.32
C ALA A 70 -5.30 -0.40 2.11
N LEU A 71 -5.22 -0.50 3.43
CA LEU A 71 -6.21 -0.01 4.40
C LEU A 71 -5.53 0.87 5.44
N GLY A 72 -6.20 1.95 5.83
CA GLY A 72 -5.63 2.85 6.81
C GLY A 72 -6.63 3.79 7.46
N VAL A 73 -6.06 4.64 8.29
CA VAL A 73 -6.74 5.75 8.94
C VAL A 73 -6.03 7.06 8.60
N GLU A 74 -6.80 8.12 8.53
CA GLU A 74 -6.28 9.45 8.22
C GLU A 74 -6.94 10.53 9.06
N GLY A 75 -6.21 11.60 9.31
CA GLY A 75 -6.70 12.83 9.87
C GLY A 75 -6.31 14.00 8.98
N ALA A 76 -7.23 14.93 8.76
CA ALA A 76 -6.98 16.17 8.03
C ALA A 76 -7.57 17.35 8.81
N PHE A 77 -6.80 18.43 8.92
CA PHE A 77 -7.12 19.59 9.74
C PHE A 77 -6.97 20.86 8.90
N GLY A 78 -8.07 21.56 8.70
CA GLY A 78 -8.10 22.87 8.06
C GLY A 78 -7.52 23.91 9.01
N VAL A 79 -6.41 24.53 8.61
CA VAL A 79 -5.67 25.49 9.46
C VAL A 79 -6.28 26.87 9.31
N ASN A 80 -6.55 27.53 10.41
CA ASN A 80 -7.11 28.87 10.45
C ASN A 80 -6.05 29.93 10.14
N THR A 81 -5.61 30.01 8.87
CA THR A 81 -4.49 30.88 8.43
C THR A 81 -4.93 32.18 7.76
N SER A 82 -6.16 32.24 7.22
CA SER A 82 -6.64 33.41 6.49
C SER A 82 -8.15 33.56 6.61
N SER A 83 -8.66 34.79 6.49
CA SER A 83 -10.08 35.02 6.40
C SER A 83 -10.61 34.52 5.05
N TRP A 84 -11.67 33.72 5.08
CA TRP A 84 -12.51 33.55 3.93
C TRP A 84 -13.14 34.92 3.62
N ARG A 85 -13.17 35.28 2.36
CA ARG A 85 -13.88 36.51 1.96
C ARG A 85 -15.31 36.46 2.53
N ASN A 86 -15.61 37.37 3.48
CA ASN A 86 -16.91 37.49 4.15
C ASN A 86 -17.30 36.37 5.12
N ARG A 87 -16.37 35.55 5.64
CA ARG A 87 -16.66 34.63 6.76
C ARG A 87 -15.82 34.97 7.98
N VAL A 88 -16.43 34.82 9.13
CA VAL A 88 -15.75 34.95 10.42
C VAL A 88 -14.83 33.74 10.62
N HIS A 89 -13.68 33.97 11.19
CA HIS A 89 -12.75 32.91 11.58
C HIS A 89 -13.32 32.05 12.70
N SER A 90 -12.93 30.78 12.77
CA SER A 90 -13.13 30.00 13.97
C SER A 90 -12.36 30.61 15.14
N SER A 91 -12.81 30.38 16.37
CA SER A 91 -12.10 30.80 17.58
C SER A 91 -10.91 29.91 17.93
N THR A 92 -10.69 28.83 17.14
CA THR A 92 -9.64 27.82 17.35
C THR A 92 -8.55 27.89 16.27
N ALA A 93 -7.45 27.18 16.49
CA ALA A 93 -6.36 27.07 15.52
C ALA A 93 -6.79 26.35 14.22
N PHE A 94 -7.88 25.58 14.26
CA PHE A 94 -8.44 24.84 13.14
C PHE A 94 -9.85 25.32 12.81
N ASP A 95 -10.19 25.36 11.53
CA ASP A 95 -11.54 25.64 11.06
C ASP A 95 -12.39 24.39 10.96
N ASN A 96 -11.76 23.29 10.60
CA ASN A 96 -12.39 21.99 10.49
C ASN A 96 -11.39 20.87 10.79
N SER A 97 -11.93 19.72 11.16
CA SER A 97 -11.17 18.48 11.28
C SER A 97 -11.93 17.34 10.62
N TYR A 98 -11.21 16.40 10.07
CA TYR A 98 -11.71 15.15 9.52
C TYR A 98 -10.84 14.02 10.05
N VAL A 99 -11.47 12.94 10.54
CA VAL A 99 -10.82 11.70 10.93
C VAL A 99 -11.61 10.55 10.33
N GLY A 100 -10.95 9.68 9.58
CA GLY A 100 -11.63 8.59 8.89
C GLY A 100 -10.74 7.40 8.60
N ALA A 101 -11.41 6.31 8.19
CA ALA A 101 -10.76 5.16 7.60
C ALA A 101 -10.82 5.25 6.08
N PHE A 102 -9.82 4.71 5.41
CA PHE A 102 -9.76 4.67 3.95
C PHE A 102 -9.22 3.35 3.43
N GLY A 103 -9.58 3.03 2.19
CA GLY A 103 -8.95 2.02 1.37
C GLY A 103 -8.31 2.67 0.15
N ALA A 104 -7.17 2.15 -0.26
CA ALA A 104 -6.48 2.55 -1.47
C ALA A 104 -6.25 1.35 -2.38
N VAL A 105 -6.41 1.55 -3.67
CA VAL A 105 -6.21 0.53 -4.71
C VAL A 105 -5.18 1.05 -5.69
N ASP A 106 -4.03 0.41 -5.74
CA ASP A 106 -2.98 0.68 -6.73
C ASP A 106 -3.40 0.11 -8.09
N LEU A 107 -3.62 1.01 -9.05
CA LEU A 107 -4.10 0.65 -10.38
C LEU A 107 -3.05 -0.11 -11.20
N PHE A 108 -1.77 0.23 -11.05
CA PHE A 108 -0.71 -0.45 -11.80
C PHE A 108 -0.49 -1.87 -11.31
N ASN A 109 -0.54 -2.09 -9.99
CA ASN A 109 -0.45 -3.42 -9.43
C ASN A 109 -1.71 -4.25 -9.67
N LEU A 110 -2.89 -3.60 -9.71
CA LEU A 110 -4.15 -4.27 -9.99
C LEU A 110 -4.22 -4.80 -11.41
N PHE A 111 -3.83 -3.99 -12.42
CA PHE A 111 -3.97 -4.35 -13.83
C PHE A 111 -2.70 -4.93 -14.46
N GLY A 112 -1.53 -4.49 -14.01
CA GLY A 112 -0.23 -4.89 -14.55
C GLY A 112 0.51 -5.93 -13.72
N GLY A 113 -0.02 -6.33 -12.56
CA GLY A 113 0.65 -7.20 -11.62
C GLY A 113 1.74 -6.51 -10.81
N TYR A 114 2.19 -7.15 -9.74
CA TYR A 114 3.23 -6.63 -8.86
C TYR A 114 4.61 -6.68 -9.54
N ASN A 115 5.33 -5.55 -9.49
CA ASN A 115 6.69 -5.47 -9.98
C ASN A 115 7.67 -5.55 -8.81
N CYS A 116 8.45 -6.62 -8.77
CA CYS A 116 9.42 -6.92 -7.71
C CYS A 116 10.60 -5.93 -7.63
N GLU A 117 10.90 -5.26 -8.74
CA GLU A 117 11.96 -4.23 -8.77
C GLU A 117 11.47 -2.87 -8.26
N GLY A 118 10.17 -2.77 -7.96
CA GLY A 118 9.51 -1.51 -7.62
C GLY A 118 9.20 -0.66 -8.85
N ARG A 119 8.32 0.31 -8.67
CA ARG A 119 7.98 1.32 -9.68
C ARG A 119 8.33 2.70 -9.17
N VAL A 120 8.79 3.56 -10.05
CA VAL A 120 9.06 4.97 -9.74
C VAL A 120 7.77 5.76 -9.58
N PHE A 121 6.71 5.35 -10.30
CA PHE A 121 5.44 6.05 -10.31
C PHE A 121 4.26 5.08 -10.25
N ASP A 122 3.31 5.36 -9.37
CA ASP A 122 2.06 4.60 -9.19
C ASP A 122 0.88 5.54 -9.01
N ILE A 123 -0.32 5.04 -9.30
CA ILE A 123 -1.58 5.76 -9.10
C ILE A 123 -2.51 4.90 -8.26
N ASP A 124 -2.93 5.45 -7.11
CA ASP A 124 -3.97 4.83 -6.30
C ASP A 124 -5.30 5.53 -6.46
N VAL A 125 -6.37 4.75 -6.48
CA VAL A 125 -7.73 5.24 -6.21
C VAL A 125 -8.00 5.07 -4.73
N VAL A 126 -8.41 6.15 -4.08
CA VAL A 126 -8.68 6.18 -2.63
C VAL A 126 -10.15 6.42 -2.38
N ALA A 127 -10.75 5.64 -1.50
CA ALA A 127 -12.08 5.87 -0.98
C ALA A 127 -12.09 5.74 0.54
N GLY A 128 -12.79 6.64 1.22
CA GLY A 128 -12.82 6.66 2.68
C GLY A 128 -14.12 7.19 3.23
N ALA A 129 -14.31 6.95 4.52
CA ALA A 129 -15.42 7.48 5.28
C ALA A 129 -14.99 7.78 6.71
N GLY A 130 -15.59 8.79 7.32
CA GLY A 130 -15.21 9.20 8.65
C GLY A 130 -16.12 10.25 9.26
N TRP A 131 -15.61 10.84 10.29
CA TRP A 131 -16.23 11.91 11.04
C TRP A 131 -15.56 13.24 10.70
N GLY A 132 -16.38 14.24 10.39
CA GLY A 132 -15.97 15.62 10.20
C GLY A 132 -16.53 16.52 11.30
N HIS A 133 -15.77 17.55 11.63
CA HIS A 133 -16.16 18.57 12.58
C HIS A 133 -15.84 19.97 12.03
N LEU A 134 -16.82 20.84 12.00
CA LEU A 134 -16.66 22.27 11.73
C LEU A 134 -16.66 23.02 13.05
N TYR A 135 -15.60 23.76 13.31
CA TYR A 135 -15.50 24.57 14.53
C TYR A 135 -16.30 25.85 14.41
N GLN A 136 -16.84 26.32 15.52
CA GLN A 136 -17.64 27.52 15.59
C GLN A 136 -16.96 28.71 14.91
N SER A 137 -17.70 29.37 14.03
CA SER A 137 -17.24 30.55 13.27
C SER A 137 -18.30 31.64 13.35
N GLY A 138 -18.08 32.65 14.18
CA GLY A 138 -19.06 33.70 14.47
C GLY A 138 -20.34 33.15 15.08
N ASP A 139 -21.48 33.41 14.43
CA ASP A 139 -22.79 32.93 14.87
C ASP A 139 -23.14 31.50 14.42
N VAL A 140 -22.23 30.84 13.66
CA VAL A 140 -22.42 29.46 13.22
C VAL A 140 -21.89 28.51 14.29
N PRO A 141 -22.74 27.71 14.94
CA PRO A 141 -22.31 26.78 16.00
C PRO A 141 -21.45 25.63 15.42
N ASP A 142 -20.76 24.95 16.33
CA ASP A 142 -20.07 23.70 16.02
C ASP A 142 -20.99 22.69 15.34
N HIS A 143 -20.46 22.01 14.35
CA HIS A 143 -21.23 21.05 13.58
C HIS A 143 -20.44 19.76 13.34
N ASN A 144 -21.01 18.63 13.72
CA ASN A 144 -20.48 17.29 13.43
C ASN A 144 -21.21 16.71 12.21
N TYR A 145 -20.46 16.05 11.35
CA TYR A 145 -21.04 15.39 10.18
C TYR A 145 -20.34 14.08 9.86
N PHE A 146 -21.07 13.18 9.21
CA PHE A 146 -20.49 12.02 8.58
C PHE A 146 -19.94 12.43 7.22
N ALA A 147 -18.67 12.12 6.97
CA ALA A 147 -17.98 12.46 5.74
C ALA A 147 -17.66 11.22 4.92
N THR A 148 -17.71 11.34 3.60
CA THR A 148 -17.15 10.38 2.66
C THR A 148 -16.13 11.08 1.78
N LYS A 149 -15.09 10.35 1.39
CA LYS A 149 -13.98 10.85 0.58
C LYS A 149 -13.74 9.94 -0.61
N VAL A 150 -13.46 10.54 -1.76
CA VAL A 150 -12.91 9.84 -2.92
C VAL A 150 -11.77 10.69 -3.48
N GLY A 151 -10.68 10.05 -3.88
CA GLY A 151 -9.51 10.75 -4.40
C GLY A 151 -8.59 9.85 -5.20
N LEU A 152 -7.52 10.46 -5.66
CA LEU A 152 -6.40 9.80 -6.30
C LEU A 152 -5.13 10.13 -5.54
N ASN A 153 -4.18 9.19 -5.48
CA ASN A 153 -2.82 9.49 -5.09
C ASN A 153 -1.92 9.24 -6.29
N PHE A 154 -1.19 10.26 -6.68
CA PHE A 154 -0.11 10.17 -7.66
C PHE A 154 1.19 10.01 -6.89
N ASN A 155 1.67 8.79 -6.77
CA ASN A 155 2.81 8.41 -5.94
C ASN A 155 4.10 8.43 -6.76
N PHE A 156 5.13 9.10 -6.25
CA PHE A 156 6.48 9.10 -6.77
C PHE A 156 7.38 8.43 -5.74
N ASN A 157 7.78 7.20 -6.02
CA ASN A 157 8.62 6.39 -5.14
C ASN A 157 10.08 6.82 -5.29
N VAL A 158 10.54 7.67 -4.37
CA VAL A 158 11.89 8.24 -4.39
C VAL A 158 12.93 7.22 -3.90
N SER A 159 12.48 6.35 -3.01
CA SER A 159 13.26 5.21 -2.51
C SER A 159 12.32 4.08 -2.10
N PRO A 160 12.82 2.87 -1.81
CA PRO A 160 11.98 1.77 -1.32
C PRO A 160 11.15 2.12 -0.08
N ASN A 161 11.66 3.04 0.75
CA ASN A 161 11.00 3.42 2.01
C ASN A 161 10.34 4.81 1.97
N VAL A 162 10.48 5.59 0.89
CA VAL A 162 9.97 6.97 0.84
C VAL A 162 9.22 7.24 -0.45
N THR A 163 7.98 7.64 -0.31
CA THR A 163 7.12 8.08 -1.41
C THR A 163 6.72 9.54 -1.21
N ILE A 164 6.79 10.33 -2.27
CA ILE A 164 6.21 11.67 -2.35
C ILE A 164 4.94 11.55 -3.17
N ALA A 165 3.82 12.09 -2.68
CA ALA A 165 2.55 11.95 -3.37
C ALA A 165 1.83 13.29 -3.54
N LEU A 166 1.12 13.43 -4.67
CA LEU A 166 0.10 14.46 -4.88
C LEU A 166 -1.28 13.79 -4.74
N LYS A 167 -2.11 14.32 -3.84
CA LYS A 167 -3.34 13.66 -3.38
C LYS A 167 -4.57 14.56 -3.59
N PRO A 168 -5.08 14.74 -4.83
CA PRO A 168 -6.37 15.39 -5.06
C PRO A 168 -7.50 14.49 -4.54
N SER A 169 -8.47 15.11 -3.84
CA SER A 169 -9.64 14.38 -3.33
C SER A 169 -10.85 15.30 -3.17
N ILE A 170 -12.01 14.69 -3.14
CA ILE A 170 -13.27 15.33 -2.83
C ILE A 170 -13.82 14.69 -1.57
N VAL A 171 -14.20 15.52 -0.60
CA VAL A 171 -14.83 15.13 0.66
C VAL A 171 -16.25 15.69 0.67
N TRP A 172 -17.23 14.83 0.89
CA TRP A 172 -18.63 15.22 1.02
C TRP A 172 -19.06 15.19 2.47
N ASP A 173 -19.68 16.27 2.92
CA ASP A 173 -20.52 16.25 4.10
C ASP A 173 -21.85 15.54 3.73
N MET A 174 -22.06 14.37 4.31
CA MET A 174 -23.23 13.51 4.06
C MET A 174 -24.42 13.87 4.98
N SER A 175 -24.21 14.76 5.94
CA SER A 175 -25.29 15.26 6.80
C SER A 175 -26.07 16.37 6.10
N ASP A 176 -27.37 16.44 6.31
CA ASP A 176 -28.21 17.47 5.67
C ASP A 176 -28.18 18.82 6.42
N GLY A 177 -27.07 19.13 7.14
CA GLY A 177 -26.80 20.43 7.77
C GLY A 177 -27.70 20.81 8.90
N GLY A 178 -28.42 19.88 9.49
CA GLY A 178 -29.35 20.15 10.57
C GLY A 178 -29.75 18.89 11.34
N ALA A 179 -30.30 19.08 12.52
CA ALA A 179 -30.71 18.04 13.47
C ALA A 179 -31.78 17.05 12.97
N LYS A 180 -32.18 17.14 11.70
CA LYS A 180 -33.14 16.23 11.06
C LYS A 180 -32.49 15.58 9.84
N GLN A 181 -31.53 14.75 10.09
CA GLN A 181 -30.92 13.92 9.05
C GLN A 181 -31.88 12.84 8.60
N SER A 182 -32.56 13.05 7.48
CA SER A 182 -33.46 12.07 6.90
C SER A 182 -32.85 11.23 5.79
N SER A 183 -31.77 11.68 5.15
CA SER A 183 -31.08 10.94 4.09
C SER A 183 -29.65 11.43 3.87
N ALA A 184 -28.71 10.50 3.78
CA ALA A 184 -27.36 10.79 3.31
C ALA A 184 -27.40 11.06 1.78
N SER A 185 -26.85 12.18 1.35
CA SER A 185 -26.82 12.53 -0.08
C SER A 185 -25.47 13.10 -0.50
N TYR A 186 -25.04 12.78 -1.73
CA TYR A 186 -23.87 13.39 -2.36
C TYR A 186 -24.24 14.74 -2.96
N ASN A 187 -24.17 15.79 -2.15
CA ASN A 187 -24.50 17.14 -2.56
C ASN A 187 -23.22 17.93 -2.86
N ALA A 188 -23.04 18.35 -4.12
CA ALA A 188 -21.88 19.14 -4.53
C ALA A 188 -21.73 20.45 -3.75
N ASN A 189 -22.84 21.04 -3.25
CA ASN A 189 -22.83 22.26 -2.45
C ASN A 189 -22.22 22.05 -1.05
N ARG A 190 -22.01 20.80 -0.65
CA ARG A 190 -21.40 20.38 0.61
C ARG A 190 -20.12 19.58 0.39
N ALA A 191 -19.59 19.65 -0.81
CA ALA A 191 -18.34 19.02 -1.16
C ALA A 191 -17.19 20.02 -1.04
N THR A 192 -16.08 19.51 -0.53
CA THR A 192 -14.81 20.22 -0.44
C THR A 192 -13.78 19.52 -1.32
N VAL A 193 -13.15 20.27 -2.18
CA VAL A 193 -12.01 19.79 -2.98
C VAL A 193 -10.74 20.02 -2.18
N ASN A 194 -9.97 18.97 -1.96
CA ASN A 194 -8.67 19.01 -1.32
C ASN A 194 -7.59 18.67 -2.35
N VAL A 195 -6.49 19.39 -2.33
CA VAL A 195 -5.28 19.06 -3.08
C VAL A 195 -4.13 19.10 -2.10
N MET A 196 -3.58 17.95 -1.78
CA MET A 196 -2.51 17.81 -0.79
C MET A 196 -1.26 17.23 -1.44
N ALA A 197 -0.11 17.61 -0.95
CA ALA A 197 1.17 16.97 -1.23
C ALA A 197 1.68 16.36 0.07
N GLY A 198 2.21 15.16 0.00
CA GLY A 198 2.63 14.43 1.18
C GLY A 198 3.90 13.64 0.99
N VAL A 199 4.53 13.33 2.11
CA VAL A 199 5.65 12.41 2.20
C VAL A 199 5.22 11.24 3.07
N THR A 200 5.42 10.04 2.57
CA THR A 200 5.09 8.78 3.26
C THR A 200 6.36 7.99 3.48
N TYR A 201 6.53 7.48 4.68
CA TYR A 201 7.57 6.52 5.03
C TYR A 201 6.96 5.12 5.17
N HIS A 202 7.56 4.15 4.50
CA HIS A 202 7.19 2.75 4.51
C HIS A 202 8.12 1.97 5.43
N PHE A 203 7.55 1.22 6.36
CA PHE A 203 8.29 0.36 7.29
C PHE A 203 8.43 -1.05 6.70
N GLY A 204 9.61 -1.65 6.89
CA GLY A 204 9.93 -2.98 6.38
C GLY A 204 10.37 -2.99 4.91
N ASP A 205 10.55 -4.19 4.39
CA ASP A 205 11.14 -4.41 3.07
C ASP A 205 10.08 -4.55 1.94
N GLY A 206 8.81 -4.26 2.26
CA GLY A 206 7.71 -4.42 1.30
C GLY A 206 7.37 -5.89 1.02
N PHE A 207 6.69 -6.14 -0.09
CA PHE A 207 6.38 -7.51 -0.54
C PHE A 207 7.60 -8.10 -1.25
N GLN A 208 8.12 -9.20 -0.69
CA GLN A 208 9.25 -9.91 -1.28
C GLN A 208 8.76 -10.90 -2.32
N CYS A 209 9.38 -10.86 -3.50
CA CYS A 209 9.12 -11.84 -4.53
C CYS A 209 9.94 -13.10 -4.29
N VAL A 210 9.28 -14.24 -4.30
CA VAL A 210 9.93 -15.55 -4.27
C VAL A 210 9.88 -16.16 -5.65
N THR A 211 11.04 -16.68 -6.08
CA THR A 211 11.09 -17.51 -7.28
C THR A 211 10.55 -18.89 -6.89
N PRO A 212 9.39 -19.32 -7.40
CA PRO A 212 8.90 -20.66 -7.12
C PRO A 212 9.92 -21.66 -7.66
N TYR A 213 10.51 -22.46 -6.75
CA TYR A 213 11.41 -23.52 -7.18
C TYR A 213 10.63 -24.62 -7.90
N ASN A 214 11.21 -25.07 -8.99
CA ASN A 214 10.65 -26.18 -9.76
C ASN A 214 11.05 -27.50 -9.06
N GLN A 215 10.10 -28.17 -8.42
CA GLN A 215 10.36 -29.43 -7.74
C GLN A 215 10.97 -30.48 -8.67
N ALA A 216 10.55 -30.51 -9.94
CA ALA A 216 11.13 -31.42 -10.94
C ALA A 216 12.61 -31.17 -11.20
N GLU A 217 13.05 -29.90 -11.16
CA GLU A 217 14.47 -29.53 -11.31
C GLU A 217 15.28 -29.94 -10.07
N ILE A 218 14.73 -29.73 -8.89
CA ILE A 218 15.34 -30.20 -7.63
C ILE A 218 15.50 -31.72 -7.61
N ASP A 219 14.49 -32.44 -8.04
CA ASP A 219 14.51 -33.91 -8.09
C ASP A 219 15.53 -34.39 -9.13
N ALA A 220 15.64 -33.72 -10.29
CA ALA A 220 16.64 -34.01 -11.29
C ALA A 220 18.06 -33.74 -10.77
N LEU A 221 18.30 -32.61 -10.08
CA LEU A 221 19.58 -32.29 -9.47
C LEU A 221 19.97 -33.29 -8.37
N ASN A 222 19.01 -33.68 -7.53
CA ASN A 222 19.22 -34.71 -6.50
C ASN A 222 19.55 -36.08 -7.14
N GLY A 223 18.93 -36.41 -8.28
CA GLY A 223 19.29 -37.58 -9.07
C GLY A 223 20.77 -37.56 -9.50
N VAL A 224 21.19 -36.45 -10.12
CA VAL A 224 22.59 -36.26 -10.53
C VAL A 224 23.59 -36.32 -9.36
N ILE A 225 23.24 -35.73 -8.21
CA ILE A 225 24.05 -35.78 -7.00
C ILE A 225 24.20 -37.23 -6.51
N ASN A 226 23.13 -38.01 -6.51
CA ASN A 226 23.20 -39.42 -6.09
C ASN A 226 24.01 -40.28 -7.06
N ASP A 227 23.88 -40.07 -8.36
CA ASP A 227 24.71 -40.76 -9.38
C ASP A 227 26.19 -40.43 -9.21
N LEU A 228 26.52 -39.15 -8.97
CA LEU A 228 27.91 -38.73 -8.72
C LEU A 228 28.45 -39.36 -7.44
N ARG A 229 27.66 -39.43 -6.38
CA ARG A 229 28.08 -40.13 -5.14
C ARG A 229 28.36 -41.60 -5.40
N GLY A 230 27.49 -42.30 -6.11
CA GLY A 230 27.70 -43.68 -6.50
C GLY A 230 28.98 -43.87 -7.31
N THR A 231 29.25 -42.96 -8.25
CA THR A 231 30.48 -42.96 -9.05
C THR A 231 31.73 -42.77 -8.19
N VAL A 232 31.68 -41.82 -7.24
CA VAL A 232 32.80 -41.55 -6.33
C VAL A 232 33.07 -42.78 -5.43
N GLU A 233 32.01 -43.42 -4.92
CA GLU A 233 32.16 -44.65 -4.11
C GLU A 233 32.75 -45.81 -4.90
N ALA A 234 32.30 -45.99 -6.17
CA ALA A 234 32.86 -47.03 -7.06
C ALA A 234 34.34 -46.76 -7.39
N GLN A 235 34.70 -45.50 -7.63
CA GLN A 235 36.11 -45.12 -7.86
C GLN A 235 36.97 -45.31 -6.61
N ALA A 236 36.45 -45.00 -5.44
CA ALA A 236 37.15 -45.23 -4.18
C ALA A 236 37.40 -46.70 -3.95
N ALA A 237 36.41 -47.58 -4.17
CA ALA A 237 36.56 -49.03 -4.10
C ALA A 237 37.58 -49.58 -5.12
N ALA A 238 37.55 -49.08 -6.37
CA ALA A 238 38.52 -49.44 -7.40
C ALA A 238 39.94 -49.02 -7.02
N ASN A 239 40.11 -47.82 -6.44
CA ASN A 239 41.44 -47.37 -5.97
C ASN A 239 41.99 -48.23 -4.83
N VAL A 240 41.14 -48.67 -3.90
CA VAL A 240 41.53 -49.58 -2.82
C VAL A 240 41.98 -50.91 -3.42
N ALA A 241 41.23 -51.51 -4.34
CA ALA A 241 41.60 -52.75 -5.01
C ALA A 241 42.91 -52.63 -5.80
N LEU A 242 43.13 -51.50 -6.51
CA LEU A 242 44.39 -51.23 -7.20
C LEU A 242 45.56 -51.11 -6.21
N GLN A 243 45.33 -50.51 -5.04
CA GLN A 243 46.36 -50.39 -4.01
C GLN A 243 46.74 -51.75 -3.40
N GLU A 244 45.78 -52.65 -3.22
CA GLU A 244 46.04 -54.02 -2.79
C GLU A 244 46.84 -54.81 -3.81
N VAL A 245 46.47 -54.70 -5.11
CA VAL A 245 47.23 -55.34 -6.19
C VAL A 245 48.66 -54.77 -6.26
N ASN A 246 48.84 -53.46 -6.15
CA ASN A 246 50.18 -52.84 -6.15
C ASN A 246 51.04 -53.31 -4.95
N ASN A 247 50.43 -53.41 -3.78
CA ASN A 247 51.11 -53.90 -2.57
C ASN A 247 51.50 -55.38 -2.72
N GLY A 248 50.64 -56.20 -3.35
CA GLY A 248 50.98 -57.58 -3.69
C GLY A 248 52.16 -57.72 -4.68
N LEU A 249 52.12 -56.95 -5.76
CA LEU A 249 53.17 -56.93 -6.73
C LEU A 249 54.49 -56.42 -6.14
N ALA A 250 54.47 -55.44 -5.25
CA ALA A 250 55.68 -54.97 -4.55
C ALA A 250 56.29 -56.03 -3.63
N ALA A 251 55.40 -56.79 -2.93
CA ALA A 251 55.86 -57.92 -2.11
C ALA A 251 56.45 -59.06 -2.93
N ASP A 252 55.84 -59.44 -4.03
CA ASP A 252 56.35 -60.44 -4.96
C ASP A 252 57.68 -60.06 -5.55
N LEU A 253 57.86 -58.80 -5.95
CA LEU A 253 59.13 -58.27 -6.46
C LEU A 253 60.22 -58.32 -5.39
N ALA A 254 59.89 -57.98 -4.14
CA ALA A 254 60.85 -58.04 -3.05
C ALA A 254 61.23 -59.48 -2.70
N ALA A 255 60.35 -60.44 -2.94
CA ALA A 255 60.67 -61.87 -2.74
C ALA A 255 61.55 -62.51 -3.84
N CYS A 256 61.63 -61.86 -5.03
CA CYS A 256 62.42 -62.29 -6.16
C CYS A 256 63.85 -61.73 -6.17
N MET A 257 64.15 -60.74 -5.35
CA MET A 257 65.45 -60.13 -5.18
C MET A 257 66.28 -60.77 -4.03
#